data_d388157960db61b205013336df69d843
#
_entry.id   d388157960db61b205013336df69d843
#
_cell.length_a   1.000
_cell.length_b   1.000
_cell.length_c   1.000
_cell.angle_alpha   90.00
_cell.angle_beta   90.00
_cell.angle_gamma   90.00
#
_symmetry.space_group_name_H-M   'P 1'
#
loop_
_entity.id
_entity.type
_entity.pdbx_description
1 polymer ?
#
loop_
_entity_poly.entity_id
_entity_poly.type
_entity_poly.pdbx_seq_one_letter_code
_entity_poly.pdbx_strand_id
1 'polypeptide(L)'
;PVVSPWLRKATAAEERFFLLLFAISTCIPFLNRFCGEVWGQCFWNEYHMLWYFSGYLGYLVMAHYIRTHLTWSCTRKLTVGAIALVAGAVGTILSFYLQATPGTLHSTPHIELGWAFCTPTVLCLTSGCFLMMSCINGKAPAFITQLSKLSFGIYLMHIFWLGLWVSILKPVLPTDSAIPAIT
;
A
#
# COMPACT_ATOMS: atom_id res chain seq x y z
N PRO A 1 2.14 -7.60 -17.38
CA PRO A 1 2.15 -8.62 -18.45
C PRO A 1 2.48 -10.02 -17.94
N VAL A 2 3.46 -10.19 -17.03
CA VAL A 2 3.94 -11.54 -16.60
C VAL A 2 2.93 -12.25 -15.70
N VAL A 3 2.28 -11.53 -14.78
CA VAL A 3 1.33 -12.09 -13.79
C VAL A 3 -0.07 -12.29 -14.38
N SER A 4 -0.43 -11.55 -15.42
CA SER A 4 -1.75 -11.61 -16.04
C SER A 4 -2.16 -13.00 -16.57
N PRO A 5 -1.28 -13.80 -17.19
CA PRO A 5 -1.64 -15.17 -17.60
C PRO A 5 -1.91 -16.10 -16.44
N TRP A 6 -1.20 -15.95 -15.33
CA TRP A 6 -1.42 -16.72 -14.12
C TRP A 6 -2.78 -16.35 -13.47
N LEU A 7 -3.03 -15.06 -13.26
CA LEU A 7 -4.30 -14.59 -12.69
C LEU A 7 -5.54 -15.04 -13.47
N ARG A 8 -5.42 -15.16 -14.81
CA ARG A 8 -6.54 -15.66 -15.63
C ARG A 8 -6.84 -17.14 -15.43
N LYS A 9 -5.89 -17.90 -14.93
CA LYS A 9 -6.01 -19.35 -14.71
C LYS A 9 -6.15 -19.70 -13.21
N ALA A 10 -5.84 -18.76 -12.33
CA ALA A 10 -5.85 -18.99 -10.90
C ALA A 10 -7.30 -19.22 -10.40
N THR A 11 -7.44 -20.21 -9.55
CA THR A 11 -8.68 -20.51 -8.86
C THR A 11 -8.88 -19.56 -7.68
N ALA A 12 -10.13 -19.38 -7.25
CA ALA A 12 -10.44 -18.60 -6.06
C ALA A 12 -9.75 -19.10 -4.78
N ALA A 13 -9.42 -20.39 -4.71
CA ALA A 13 -8.71 -20.98 -3.59
C ALA A 13 -7.23 -20.58 -3.56
N GLU A 14 -6.57 -20.61 -4.74
CA GLU A 14 -5.17 -20.20 -4.89
C GLU A 14 -4.99 -18.71 -4.60
N GLU A 15 -5.89 -17.88 -5.10
CA GLU A 15 -5.86 -16.44 -4.80
C GLU A 15 -6.08 -16.16 -3.32
N ARG A 16 -7.03 -16.85 -2.67
CA ARG A 16 -7.25 -16.71 -1.21
C ARG A 16 -6.04 -17.14 -0.41
N PHE A 17 -5.40 -18.23 -0.79
CA PHE A 17 -4.17 -18.68 -0.14
C PHE A 17 -3.05 -17.64 -0.27
N PHE A 18 -2.85 -17.11 -1.48
CA PHE A 18 -1.89 -16.04 -1.71
C PHE A 18 -2.20 -14.80 -0.87
N LEU A 19 -3.47 -14.36 -0.84
CA LEU A 19 -3.91 -13.18 -0.09
C LEU A 19 -3.78 -13.38 1.43
N LEU A 20 -3.97 -14.59 1.93
CA LEU A 20 -3.72 -14.91 3.34
C LEU A 20 -2.23 -14.71 3.69
N LEU A 21 -1.33 -15.26 2.88
CA LEU A 21 0.11 -15.09 3.08
C LEU A 21 0.54 -13.64 2.91
N PHE A 22 -0.06 -12.93 1.96
CA PHE A 22 0.15 -11.49 1.80
C PHE A 22 -0.29 -10.71 3.04
N ALA A 23 -1.47 -10.98 3.59
CA ALA A 23 -1.96 -10.34 4.82
C ALA A 23 -1.04 -10.62 6.02
N ILE A 24 -0.56 -11.85 6.16
CA ILE A 24 0.43 -12.20 7.19
C ILE A 24 1.74 -11.43 6.97
N SER A 25 2.23 -11.37 5.74
CA SER A 25 3.48 -10.66 5.43
C SER A 25 3.42 -9.18 5.79
N THR A 26 2.27 -8.52 5.64
CA THR A 26 2.11 -7.10 6.02
C THR A 26 2.22 -6.86 7.53
N CYS A 27 1.99 -7.89 8.36
CA CYS A 27 2.12 -7.80 9.82
C CYS A 27 3.58 -7.90 10.30
N ILE A 28 4.50 -8.47 9.49
CA ILE A 28 5.88 -8.73 9.89
C ILE A 28 6.62 -7.45 10.31
N PRO A 29 6.56 -6.33 9.57
CA PRO A 29 7.23 -5.10 9.99
C PRO A 29 6.77 -4.57 11.36
N PHE A 30 5.48 -4.76 11.68
CA PHE A 30 4.96 -4.42 13.02
C PHE A 30 5.47 -5.39 14.08
N LEU A 31 5.51 -6.68 13.80
CA LEU A 31 6.05 -7.69 14.73
C LEU A 31 7.53 -7.44 15.04
N ASN A 32 8.32 -7.10 14.04
CA ASN A 32 9.73 -6.76 14.23
C ASN A 32 9.93 -5.62 15.22
N ARG A 33 8.99 -4.67 15.26
CA ARG A 33 9.03 -3.54 16.19
C ARG A 33 8.92 -3.98 17.66
N PHE A 34 8.15 -5.04 17.94
CA PHE A 34 7.86 -5.51 19.30
C PHE A 34 8.69 -6.71 19.72
N CYS A 35 9.01 -7.59 18.78
CA CYS A 35 9.67 -8.87 19.06
C CYS A 35 11.15 -8.88 18.67
N GLY A 36 11.69 -7.79 18.08
CA GLY A 36 13.04 -7.77 17.54
C GLY A 36 13.17 -8.56 16.24
N GLU A 37 14.39 -9.01 15.93
CA GLU A 37 14.64 -9.75 14.70
C GLU A 37 13.88 -11.07 14.67
N VAL A 38 13.06 -11.25 13.63
CA VAL A 38 12.35 -12.51 13.38
C VAL A 38 13.23 -13.39 12.50
N TRP A 39 13.14 -14.70 12.67
CA TRP A 39 13.95 -15.67 11.94
C TRP A 39 13.83 -15.51 10.41
N GLY A 40 14.97 -15.54 9.71
CA GLY A 40 15.05 -15.36 8.26
C GLY A 40 15.17 -13.90 7.79
N GLN A 41 15.23 -12.94 8.70
CA GLN A 41 15.51 -11.55 8.34
C GLN A 41 16.94 -11.39 7.87
N CYS A 42 17.11 -10.60 6.80
CA CYS A 42 18.41 -10.18 6.32
C CYS A 42 18.29 -8.79 5.73
N PHE A 43 19.42 -8.12 5.50
CA PHE A 43 19.49 -6.72 5.04
C PHE A 43 18.58 -6.39 3.82
N TRP A 44 18.39 -7.34 2.92
CA TRP A 44 17.59 -7.17 1.71
C TRP A 44 16.20 -7.82 1.78
N ASN A 45 15.85 -8.47 2.88
CA ASN A 45 14.59 -9.20 3.05
C ASN A 45 13.95 -8.91 4.40
N GLU A 46 13.16 -7.85 4.48
CA GLU A 46 12.40 -7.45 5.67
C GLU A 46 11.18 -8.34 5.94
N TYR A 47 10.75 -9.11 4.95
CA TYR A 47 9.55 -9.97 5.01
C TYR A 47 9.88 -11.43 5.25
N HIS A 48 11.12 -11.76 5.55
CA HIS A 48 11.60 -13.10 5.86
C HIS A 48 11.24 -14.11 4.74
N MET A 49 10.74 -15.27 5.14
CA MET A 49 10.31 -16.30 4.18
C MET A 49 9.09 -15.91 3.35
N LEU A 50 8.34 -14.88 3.77
CA LEU A 50 7.13 -14.41 3.05
C LEU A 50 7.43 -13.32 2.02
N TRP A 51 8.68 -13.05 1.72
CA TRP A 51 9.10 -12.05 0.74
C TRP A 51 8.35 -12.15 -0.61
N TYR A 52 8.17 -13.36 -1.11
CA TYR A 52 7.48 -13.58 -2.39
C TYR A 52 5.99 -13.23 -2.37
N PHE A 53 5.39 -13.14 -1.21
CA PHE A 53 3.99 -12.78 -1.01
C PHE A 53 3.80 -11.31 -0.64
N SER A 54 4.88 -10.56 -0.45
CA SER A 54 4.84 -9.14 -0.10
C SER A 54 4.80 -8.23 -1.34
N GLY A 55 4.65 -6.94 -1.12
CA GLY A 55 4.77 -5.93 -2.17
C GLY A 55 3.49 -5.68 -2.96
N TYR A 56 3.63 -4.94 -4.04
CA TYR A 56 2.50 -4.50 -4.88
C TYR A 56 1.74 -5.64 -5.56
N LEU A 57 2.36 -6.82 -5.68
CA LEU A 57 1.72 -7.99 -6.27
C LEU A 57 0.49 -8.41 -5.47
N GLY A 58 0.55 -8.32 -4.14
CA GLY A 58 -0.59 -8.64 -3.27
C GLY A 58 -1.81 -7.77 -3.55
N TYR A 59 -1.61 -6.48 -3.77
CA TYR A 59 -2.70 -5.56 -4.13
C TYR A 59 -3.31 -5.86 -5.49
N LEU A 60 -2.49 -6.29 -6.45
CA LEU A 60 -2.97 -6.69 -7.78
C LEU A 60 -3.85 -7.94 -7.69
N VAL A 61 -3.40 -8.97 -6.96
CA VAL A 61 -4.18 -10.20 -6.72
C VAL A 61 -5.46 -9.87 -5.96
N MET A 62 -5.40 -9.01 -4.95
CA MET A 62 -6.57 -8.58 -4.19
C MET A 62 -7.60 -7.87 -5.06
N ALA A 63 -7.17 -6.95 -5.91
CA ALA A 63 -8.08 -6.26 -6.84
C ALA A 63 -8.74 -7.23 -7.81
N HIS A 64 -7.98 -8.22 -8.32
CA HIS A 64 -8.50 -9.26 -9.19
C HIS A 64 -9.51 -10.16 -8.46
N TYR A 65 -9.20 -10.58 -7.23
CA TYR A 65 -10.09 -11.38 -6.40
C TYR A 65 -11.42 -10.67 -6.12
N ILE A 66 -11.37 -9.39 -5.72
CA ILE A 66 -12.56 -8.58 -5.44
C ILE A 66 -13.45 -8.46 -6.69
N ARG A 67 -12.83 -8.34 -7.85
CA ARG A 67 -13.55 -8.16 -9.12
C ARG A 67 -14.15 -9.46 -9.65
N THR A 68 -13.42 -10.59 -9.53
CA THR A 68 -13.74 -11.84 -10.23
C THR A 68 -14.46 -12.84 -9.34
N HIS A 69 -14.05 -12.95 -8.07
CA HIS A 69 -14.49 -14.02 -7.19
C HIS A 69 -15.40 -13.54 -6.05
N LEU A 70 -15.43 -12.23 -5.76
CA LEU A 70 -16.22 -11.72 -4.65
C LEU A 70 -17.67 -11.42 -5.07
N THR A 71 -18.59 -12.31 -4.69
CA THR A 71 -20.03 -12.24 -5.03
C THR A 71 -20.87 -11.44 -4.04
N TRP A 72 -20.26 -10.60 -3.21
CA TRP A 72 -20.99 -9.80 -2.22
C TRP A 72 -21.90 -8.76 -2.87
N SER A 73 -23.06 -8.48 -2.23
CA SER A 73 -23.93 -7.37 -2.63
C SER A 73 -23.20 -6.03 -2.52
N CYS A 74 -23.61 -5.05 -3.30
CA CYS A 74 -23.00 -3.71 -3.29
C CYS A 74 -23.10 -3.07 -1.89
N THR A 75 -24.23 -3.20 -1.20
CA THR A 75 -24.41 -2.73 0.16
C THR A 75 -23.37 -3.31 1.10
N ARG A 76 -23.13 -4.63 1.06
CA ARG A 76 -22.13 -5.29 1.89
C ARG A 76 -20.71 -4.81 1.55
N LYS A 77 -20.39 -4.66 0.27
CA LYS A 77 -19.08 -4.13 -0.18
C LYS A 77 -18.85 -2.71 0.33
N LEU A 78 -19.87 -1.85 0.24
CA LEU A 78 -19.79 -0.47 0.73
C LEU A 78 -19.63 -0.42 2.25
N THR A 79 -20.42 -1.20 2.99
CA THR A 79 -20.34 -1.20 4.47
C THR A 79 -19.00 -1.71 4.96
N VAL A 80 -18.57 -2.90 4.47
CA VAL A 80 -17.29 -3.49 4.87
C VAL A 80 -16.13 -2.61 4.37
N GLY A 81 -16.24 -2.06 3.16
CA GLY A 81 -15.26 -1.14 2.58
C GLY A 81 -15.10 0.13 3.40
N ALA A 82 -16.21 0.75 3.82
CA ALA A 82 -16.16 1.95 4.67
C ALA A 82 -15.54 1.66 6.05
N ILE A 83 -15.91 0.54 6.67
CA ILE A 83 -15.33 0.12 7.95
C ILE A 83 -13.82 -0.11 7.80
N ALA A 84 -13.38 -0.83 6.76
CA ALA A 84 -11.97 -1.10 6.50
C ALA A 84 -11.18 0.21 6.23
N LEU A 85 -11.77 1.14 5.49
CA LEU A 85 -11.16 2.43 5.19
C LEU A 85 -10.99 3.27 6.45
N VAL A 86 -12.03 3.37 7.29
CA VAL A 86 -11.96 4.10 8.56
C VAL A 86 -10.96 3.44 9.51
N ALA A 87 -11.02 2.11 9.66
CA ALA A 87 -10.09 1.37 10.52
C ALA A 87 -8.63 1.54 10.06
N GLY A 88 -8.38 1.47 8.75
CA GLY A 88 -7.06 1.71 8.18
C GLY A 88 -6.57 3.15 8.42
N ALA A 89 -7.44 4.16 8.21
CA ALA A 89 -7.10 5.56 8.44
C ALA A 89 -6.78 5.83 9.91
N VAL A 90 -7.65 5.38 10.81
CA VAL A 90 -7.43 5.50 12.27
C VAL A 90 -6.16 4.76 12.69
N GLY A 91 -5.95 3.54 12.19
CA GLY A 91 -4.74 2.77 12.46
C GLY A 91 -3.47 3.47 11.98
N THR A 92 -3.47 4.08 10.80
CA THR A 92 -2.34 4.85 10.27
C THR A 92 -2.05 6.07 11.14
N ILE A 93 -3.08 6.86 11.47
CA ILE A 93 -2.94 8.06 12.30
C ILE A 93 -2.43 7.68 13.70
N LEU A 94 -3.01 6.64 14.30
CA LEU A 94 -2.62 6.17 15.62
C LEU A 94 -1.19 5.63 15.63
N SER A 95 -0.82 4.83 14.64
CA SER A 95 0.54 4.32 14.49
C SER A 95 1.55 5.44 14.35
N PHE A 96 1.25 6.45 13.54
CA PHE A 96 2.08 7.64 13.40
C PHE A 96 2.20 8.40 14.72
N TYR A 97 1.07 8.67 15.38
CA TYR A 97 1.05 9.42 16.64
C TYR A 97 1.85 8.73 17.75
N LEU A 98 1.71 7.41 17.88
CA LEU A 98 2.45 6.62 18.89
C LEU A 98 3.95 6.57 18.61
N GLN A 99 4.36 6.67 17.35
CA GLN A 99 5.76 6.63 16.95
C GLN A 99 6.41 8.02 16.92
N ALA A 100 5.62 9.08 16.79
CA ALA A 100 6.06 10.47 16.73
C ALA A 100 6.25 11.12 18.12
N THR A 101 6.38 10.35 19.20
CA THR A 101 6.63 10.88 20.54
C THR A 101 8.01 11.58 20.59
N PRO A 102 8.09 12.76 21.22
CA PRO A 102 9.36 13.47 21.41
C PRO A 102 10.39 12.58 22.09
N GLY A 103 11.58 12.44 21.50
CA GLY A 103 12.65 11.57 21.96
C GLY A 103 12.80 10.22 21.24
N THR A 104 11.76 9.78 20.48
CA THR A 104 11.81 8.57 19.65
C THR A 104 11.99 8.88 18.14
N LEU A 105 12.01 10.15 17.79
CA LEU A 105 12.12 10.64 16.39
C LEU A 105 13.48 10.39 15.74
N HIS A 106 14.39 9.66 16.41
CA HIS A 106 15.74 9.45 15.92
C HIS A 106 15.87 8.39 14.80
N SER A 107 14.79 7.70 14.42
CA SER A 107 14.83 6.77 13.30
C SER A 107 13.62 6.98 12.36
N THR A 108 13.87 7.63 11.24
CA THR A 108 12.94 7.79 10.12
C THR A 108 12.19 6.49 9.76
N PRO A 109 12.85 5.30 9.74
CA PRO A 109 12.18 4.03 9.42
C PRO A 109 11.01 3.67 10.32
N HIS A 110 11.02 4.09 11.58
CA HIS A 110 9.94 3.78 12.53
C HIS A 110 8.69 4.63 12.30
N ILE A 111 8.87 5.89 11.88
CA ILE A 111 7.74 6.78 11.55
C ILE A 111 7.06 6.30 10.27
N GLU A 112 7.83 5.85 9.30
CA GLU A 112 7.33 5.36 8.01
C GLU A 112 6.49 4.09 8.12
N LEU A 113 6.65 3.33 9.21
CA LEU A 113 5.88 2.10 9.42
C LEU A 113 4.36 2.34 9.39
N GLY A 114 3.90 3.52 9.79
CA GLY A 114 2.47 3.86 9.79
C GLY A 114 1.83 3.93 8.40
N TRP A 115 2.61 4.29 7.37
CA TRP A 115 2.12 4.47 6.00
C TRP A 115 2.87 3.66 4.94
N ALA A 116 3.83 2.83 5.34
CA ALA A 116 4.54 1.98 4.40
C ALA A 116 3.55 1.06 3.65
N PHE A 117 3.78 0.89 2.34
CA PHE A 117 2.85 0.21 1.44
C PHE A 117 2.53 -1.26 1.79
N CYS A 118 3.39 -1.92 2.56
CA CYS A 118 3.19 -3.31 3.03
C CYS A 118 2.90 -3.35 4.54
N THR A 119 1.95 -2.56 5.01
CA THR A 119 1.49 -2.57 6.39
C THR A 119 0.00 -2.91 6.48
N PRO A 120 -0.47 -3.49 7.58
CA PRO A 120 -1.87 -3.88 7.72
C PRO A 120 -2.82 -2.68 7.68
N THR A 121 -2.38 -1.51 8.11
CA THR A 121 -3.16 -0.28 8.06
C THR A 121 -3.40 0.16 6.62
N VAL A 122 -2.36 0.19 5.79
CA VAL A 122 -2.45 0.51 4.37
C VAL A 122 -3.20 -0.57 3.59
N LEU A 123 -3.02 -1.85 3.96
CA LEU A 123 -3.82 -2.95 3.40
C LEU A 123 -5.32 -2.76 3.66
N CYS A 124 -5.71 -2.37 4.88
CA CYS A 124 -7.11 -2.07 5.21
C CYS A 124 -7.64 -0.88 4.39
N LEU A 125 -6.89 0.22 4.32
CA LEU A 125 -7.25 1.39 3.52
C LEU A 125 -7.49 1.02 2.05
N THR A 126 -6.54 0.32 1.45
CA THR A 126 -6.58 -0.06 0.03
C THR A 126 -7.69 -1.06 -0.26
N SER A 127 -7.88 -2.04 0.64
CA SER A 127 -9.00 -3.01 0.54
C SER A 127 -10.35 -2.29 0.60
N GLY A 128 -10.49 -1.32 1.52
CA GLY A 128 -11.68 -0.50 1.63
C GLY A 128 -11.98 0.27 0.35
N CYS A 129 -10.98 0.96 -0.20
CA CYS A 129 -11.10 1.65 -1.48
C CYS A 129 -11.52 0.70 -2.62
N PHE A 130 -10.85 -0.45 -2.77
CA PHE A 130 -11.19 -1.39 -3.83
C PHE A 130 -12.60 -1.96 -3.71
N LEU A 131 -13.05 -2.29 -2.50
CA LEU A 131 -14.42 -2.77 -2.26
C LEU A 131 -15.44 -1.71 -2.66
N MET A 132 -15.26 -0.46 -2.24
CA MET A 132 -16.17 0.63 -2.57
C MET A 132 -16.17 0.93 -4.08
N MET A 133 -15.00 1.02 -4.69
CA MET A 133 -14.89 1.27 -6.14
C MET A 133 -15.45 0.13 -6.99
N SER A 134 -15.41 -1.11 -6.49
CA SER A 134 -15.98 -2.27 -7.19
C SER A 134 -17.52 -2.21 -7.32
N CYS A 135 -18.20 -1.30 -6.60
CA CYS A 135 -19.64 -1.06 -6.72
C CYS A 135 -19.99 -0.07 -7.83
N ILE A 136 -19.01 0.62 -8.41
CA ILE A 136 -19.27 1.60 -9.47
C ILE A 136 -19.45 0.85 -10.79
N ASN A 137 -20.72 0.74 -11.19
CA ASN A 137 -21.12 0.10 -12.45
C ASN A 137 -21.41 1.19 -13.49
N GLY A 138 -20.41 1.73 -14.12
CA GLY A 138 -20.55 2.74 -15.16
C GLY A 138 -19.39 2.74 -16.14
N LYS A 139 -19.61 3.30 -17.33
CA LYS A 139 -18.49 3.57 -18.24
C LYS A 139 -17.66 4.71 -17.66
N ALA A 140 -16.37 4.49 -17.52
CA ALA A 140 -15.47 5.54 -17.07
C ALA A 140 -15.54 6.75 -18.03
N PRO A 141 -15.60 7.98 -17.52
CA PRO A 141 -15.49 9.18 -18.35
C PRO A 141 -14.23 9.13 -19.21
N ALA A 142 -14.30 9.75 -20.40
CA ALA A 142 -13.15 9.76 -21.34
C ALA A 142 -11.86 10.27 -20.70
N PHE A 143 -11.96 11.28 -19.83
CA PHE A 143 -10.82 11.80 -19.05
C PHE A 143 -10.17 10.73 -18.16
N ILE A 144 -10.96 10.00 -17.39
CA ILE A 144 -10.45 8.91 -16.52
C ILE A 144 -9.78 7.81 -17.35
N THR A 145 -10.37 7.48 -18.50
CA THR A 145 -9.80 6.49 -19.42
C THR A 145 -8.46 6.95 -20.00
N GLN A 146 -8.33 8.21 -20.37
CA GLN A 146 -7.07 8.80 -20.84
C GLN A 146 -6.03 8.84 -19.71
N LEU A 147 -6.41 9.32 -18.51
CA LEU A 147 -5.54 9.35 -17.35
C LEU A 147 -5.00 7.96 -17.01
N SER A 148 -5.85 6.94 -17.06
CA SER A 148 -5.44 5.54 -16.84
C SER A 148 -4.45 5.04 -17.88
N LYS A 149 -4.59 5.43 -19.16
CA LYS A 149 -3.62 5.09 -20.22
C LYS A 149 -2.27 5.78 -20.01
N LEU A 150 -2.29 7.00 -19.50
CA LEU A 150 -1.10 7.80 -19.24
C LEU A 150 -0.46 7.52 -17.88
N SER A 151 -1.16 6.82 -16.98
CA SER A 151 -0.72 6.60 -15.58
C SER A 151 0.67 6.01 -15.46
N PHE A 152 1.04 5.09 -16.34
CA PHE A 152 2.38 4.50 -16.37
C PHE A 152 3.45 5.54 -16.74
N GLY A 153 3.17 6.38 -17.74
CA GLY A 153 4.07 7.49 -18.12
C GLY A 153 4.21 8.51 -17.00
N ILE A 154 3.09 8.89 -16.35
CA ILE A 154 3.08 9.79 -15.19
C ILE A 154 3.91 9.17 -14.05
N TYR A 155 3.74 7.88 -13.78
CA TYR A 155 4.51 7.16 -12.76
C TYR A 155 6.02 7.17 -13.05
N LEU A 156 6.44 6.97 -14.30
CA LEU A 156 7.87 7.04 -14.65
C LEU A 156 8.43 8.45 -14.56
N MET A 157 7.63 9.45 -14.91
CA MET A 157 8.07 10.85 -14.96
C MET A 157 8.00 11.55 -13.59
N HIS A 158 7.26 11.02 -12.59
CA HIS A 158 7.06 11.74 -11.33
C HIS A 158 8.36 11.98 -10.56
N ILE A 159 9.28 11.01 -10.55
CA ILE A 159 10.59 11.14 -9.90
C ILE A 159 11.41 12.26 -10.55
N PHE A 160 11.39 12.33 -11.89
CA PHE A 160 12.07 13.40 -12.63
C PHE A 160 11.50 14.78 -12.27
N TRP A 161 10.16 14.91 -12.27
CA TRP A 161 9.49 16.17 -11.90
C TRP A 161 9.73 16.54 -10.44
N LEU A 162 9.72 15.58 -9.54
CA LEU A 162 10.02 15.78 -8.14
C LEU A 162 11.45 16.31 -7.95
N GLY A 163 12.42 15.70 -8.58
CA GLY A 163 13.82 16.17 -8.58
C GLY A 163 13.97 17.58 -9.17
N LEU A 164 13.29 17.88 -10.27
CA LEU A 164 13.29 19.22 -10.87
C LEU A 164 12.70 20.26 -9.92
N TRP A 165 11.53 19.98 -9.34
CA TRP A 165 10.88 20.91 -8.40
C TRP A 165 11.69 21.12 -7.12
N VAL A 166 12.27 20.07 -6.56
CA VAL A 166 13.17 20.19 -5.40
C VAL A 166 14.37 21.10 -5.75
N SER A 167 14.96 20.93 -6.92
CA SER A 167 16.10 21.76 -7.36
C SER A 167 15.71 23.25 -7.53
N ILE A 168 14.49 23.52 -8.02
CA ILE A 168 13.98 24.89 -8.19
C ILE A 168 13.60 25.53 -6.85
N LEU A 169 12.99 24.76 -5.95
CA LEU A 169 12.47 25.26 -4.68
C LEU A 169 13.52 25.34 -3.57
N LYS A 170 14.58 24.52 -3.65
CA LYS A 170 15.66 24.49 -2.65
C LYS A 170 16.25 25.88 -2.30
N PRO A 171 16.47 26.81 -3.25
CA PRO A 171 16.97 28.14 -2.91
C PRO A 171 15.92 29.07 -2.29
N VAL A 172 14.63 28.72 -2.36
CA VAL A 172 13.51 29.56 -1.87
C VAL A 172 12.99 29.08 -0.52
N LEU A 173 13.17 27.80 -0.21
CA LEU A 173 12.73 27.21 1.07
C LEU A 173 13.82 27.41 2.13
N PRO A 174 13.46 27.89 3.33
CA PRO A 174 14.42 28.00 4.42
C PRO A 174 14.99 26.61 4.75
N THR A 175 16.31 26.51 4.83
CA THR A 175 17.08 25.27 5.04
C THR A 175 16.81 24.56 6.36
N ASP A 176 16.08 25.19 7.28
CA ASP A 176 15.74 24.63 8.60
C ASP A 176 14.45 23.81 8.61
N SER A 177 13.73 23.76 7.50
CA SER A 177 12.55 22.93 7.36
C SER A 177 12.90 21.56 6.77
N ALA A 178 12.46 20.53 7.40
CA ALA A 178 12.33 19.07 7.10
C ALA A 178 12.80 18.46 5.74
N ILE A 179 13.48 19.21 4.87
CA ILE A 179 13.99 18.73 3.57
C ILE A 179 15.32 17.92 3.67
N PRO A 180 16.11 17.97 4.75
CA PRO A 180 17.31 17.14 4.85
C PRO A 180 17.10 15.64 4.84
N ALA A 181 15.86 15.18 4.90
CA ALA A 181 15.54 13.74 4.97
C ALA A 181 15.34 13.08 3.58
N ILE A 182 15.54 13.80 2.47
CA ILE A 182 15.28 13.28 1.11
C ILE A 182 16.57 13.16 0.28
N THR A 183 17.74 13.41 0.89
CA THR A 183 19.04 13.23 0.20
C THR A 183 19.72 11.93 0.60
#